data_66239a79624eb404de6193e2b3ce2ce0
#
_entry.id   66239a79624eb404de6193e2b3ce2ce0
#
_cell.length_a   1.000
_cell.length_b   1.000
_cell.length_c   1.000
_cell.angle_alpha   90.00
_cell.angle_beta   90.00
_cell.angle_gamma   90.00
#
_symmetry.space_group_name_H-M   'P 1'
#
loop_
_entity.id
_entity.type
_entity.pdbx_description
1 polymer ?
#
loop_
_entity_poly.entity_id
_entity_poly.type
_entity_poly.pdbx_seq_one_letter_code
_entity_poly.pdbx_strand_id
1 'polypeptide(L)'
;MNIKSHIKTLIGHNSDHNNKTFTANYPAINKAELLALKADNMMITVGFDFGTHQTKVCIESKGGVELSYTFMKYEGTDSKSYYTLPSIIGIGNDKHLYYGFMPKGFQGDIVRYFKQGAFRGSSPDNSMTQELAIYYSIWYTAFILFDLEDIFGQNFVIQMGAPTDSSHILIAKQIATRIIASAYKLVEDVFENDKQRFLDADIDSLKNATEIVKYT
;
A
#
# COMPACT_ATOMS: atom_id res chain seq x y z
N MET A 1 21.75 8.51 -1.57
CA MET A 1 20.68 9.41 -1.11
C MET A 1 20.07 8.85 0.16
N ASN A 2 19.85 9.63 1.20
CA ASN A 2 19.65 9.07 2.54
C ASN A 2 18.15 8.75 2.77
N ILE A 3 17.76 7.49 2.68
CA ILE A 3 16.37 6.98 2.86
C ILE A 3 15.70 7.50 4.15
N LYS A 4 16.47 7.86 5.18
CA LYS A 4 15.95 8.39 6.45
C LYS A 4 15.20 9.73 6.33
N SER A 5 15.35 10.47 5.23
CA SER A 5 14.67 11.76 5.06
C SER A 5 13.25 11.63 4.49
N HIS A 6 12.87 10.50 3.91
CA HIS A 6 11.60 10.30 3.21
C HIS A 6 10.55 9.53 4.02
N ILE A 7 10.97 8.79 5.07
CA ILE A 7 10.03 8.02 5.88
C ILE A 7 9.77 8.76 7.20
N LYS A 8 8.82 9.68 7.21
CA LYS A 8 8.16 10.12 8.45
C LYS A 8 6.88 9.30 8.61
N THR A 9 6.98 8.18 9.28
CA THR A 9 5.78 7.47 9.75
C THR A 9 5.23 8.24 10.94
N LEU A 10 4.38 9.22 10.68
CA LEU A 10 3.60 9.88 11.73
C LEU A 10 2.42 8.98 12.06
N ILE A 11 2.57 8.20 13.11
CA ILE A 11 1.43 7.48 13.72
C ILE A 11 0.74 8.51 14.61
N GLY A 12 -0.28 9.15 14.05
CA GLY A 12 -1.09 10.12 14.76
C GLY A 12 -1.86 9.44 15.88
N HIS A 13 -1.63 9.89 17.13
CA HIS A 13 -2.58 9.75 18.21
C HIS A 13 -3.68 10.78 18.00
N ASN A 14 -4.86 10.35 17.52
CA ASN A 14 -6.08 11.11 17.73
C ASN A 14 -6.84 10.48 18.88
N SER A 15 -6.69 11.05 20.07
CA SER A 15 -7.47 10.77 21.26
C SER A 15 -8.65 11.74 21.39
N ASP A 16 -9.45 11.91 20.32
CA ASP A 16 -10.72 12.62 20.43
C ASP A 16 -11.87 11.71 19.99
N HIS A 17 -12.48 11.08 21.01
CA HIS A 17 -13.76 10.38 20.91
C HIS A 17 -14.90 11.37 20.68
N ASN A 18 -14.95 11.99 19.52
CA ASN A 18 -16.17 12.59 19.01
C ASN A 18 -16.65 11.77 17.81
N ASN A 19 -17.74 11.01 18.03
CA ASN A 19 -18.50 10.32 17.00
C ASN A 19 -19.04 11.31 15.94
N LYS A 20 -18.16 11.84 15.10
CA LYS A 20 -18.56 12.48 13.85
C LYS A 20 -18.46 11.42 12.76
N THR A 21 -19.61 10.96 12.31
CA THR A 21 -19.73 10.20 11.07
C THR A 21 -19.24 11.10 9.94
N PHE A 22 -17.99 10.95 9.54
CA PHE A 22 -17.46 11.62 8.35
C PHE A 22 -18.01 10.89 7.12
N THR A 23 -19.11 11.38 6.59
CA THR A 23 -19.44 11.17 5.18
C THR A 23 -18.59 12.15 4.37
N ALA A 24 -17.33 11.86 4.22
CA ALA A 24 -16.48 12.62 3.33
C ALA A 24 -16.78 12.19 1.89
N ASN A 25 -17.63 12.93 1.21
CA ASN A 25 -17.73 12.90 -0.24
C ASN A 25 -16.49 13.63 -0.80
N TYR A 26 -15.33 12.96 -0.79
CA TYR A 26 -14.16 13.48 -1.50
C TYR A 26 -14.39 13.30 -3.00
N PRO A 27 -14.24 14.34 -3.80
CA PRO A 27 -14.34 14.21 -5.25
C PRO A 27 -13.26 13.23 -5.74
N ALA A 28 -13.62 12.36 -6.67
CA ALA A 28 -12.64 11.52 -7.36
C ALA A 28 -11.69 12.41 -8.13
N ILE A 29 -10.38 12.22 -7.92
CA ILE A 29 -9.37 12.95 -8.68
C ILE A 29 -9.22 12.27 -10.02
N ASN A 30 -9.28 13.05 -11.08
CA ASN A 30 -8.83 12.59 -12.38
C ASN A 30 -7.29 12.71 -12.50
N LYS A 31 -6.71 11.95 -13.41
CA LYS A 31 -5.25 11.94 -13.63
C LYS A 31 -4.68 13.34 -13.95
N ALA A 32 -5.44 14.22 -14.58
CA ALA A 32 -5.01 15.57 -14.92
C ALA A 32 -4.87 16.47 -13.68
N GLU A 33 -5.77 16.35 -12.70
CA GLU A 33 -5.69 17.07 -11.43
C GLU A 33 -4.49 16.60 -10.60
N LEU A 34 -4.21 15.28 -10.59
CA LEU A 34 -3.02 14.72 -9.96
C LEU A 34 -1.72 15.23 -10.61
N LEU A 35 -1.68 15.32 -11.93
CA LEU A 35 -0.53 15.87 -12.66
C LEU A 35 -0.35 17.37 -12.43
N ALA A 36 -1.42 18.13 -12.22
CA ALA A 36 -1.35 19.54 -11.84
C ALA A 36 -0.72 19.72 -10.45
N LEU A 37 -1.04 18.85 -9.49
CA LEU A 37 -0.39 18.84 -8.16
C LEU A 37 1.10 18.56 -8.25
N LYS A 38 1.53 17.69 -9.18
CA LYS A 38 2.95 17.40 -9.44
C LYS A 38 3.72 18.62 -9.97
N ALA A 39 3.09 19.44 -10.81
CA ALA A 39 3.73 20.59 -11.44
C ALA A 39 4.13 21.68 -10.42
N ASP A 40 3.46 21.75 -9.27
CA ASP A 40 3.70 22.79 -8.25
C ASP A 40 4.87 22.49 -7.28
N ASN A 41 5.60 21.39 -7.47
CA ASN A 41 6.75 20.99 -6.63
C ASN A 41 6.42 20.94 -5.12
N MET A 42 5.17 20.70 -4.76
CA MET A 42 4.69 20.69 -3.38
C MET A 42 4.90 19.32 -2.74
N MET A 43 5.32 19.32 -1.47
CA MET A 43 5.34 18.10 -0.69
C MET A 43 3.91 17.62 -0.45
N ILE A 44 3.65 16.37 -0.79
CA ILE A 44 2.35 15.71 -0.69
C ILE A 44 2.38 14.76 0.50
N THR A 45 1.31 14.77 1.30
CA THR A 45 1.10 13.77 2.34
C THR A 45 0.13 12.71 1.82
N VAL A 46 0.54 11.46 1.88
CA VAL A 46 -0.26 10.29 1.50
C VAL A 46 -0.71 9.58 2.77
N GLY A 47 -2.00 9.65 3.06
CA GLY A 47 -2.65 8.86 4.11
C GLY A 47 -2.94 7.45 3.57
N PHE A 48 -2.30 6.45 4.15
CA PHE A 48 -2.43 5.05 3.74
C PHE A 48 -3.21 4.27 4.80
N ASP A 49 -4.52 4.11 4.59
CA ASP A 49 -5.37 3.27 5.42
C ASP A 49 -5.29 1.82 4.93
N PHE A 50 -4.31 1.11 5.44
CA PHE A 50 -4.10 -0.30 5.17
C PHE A 50 -5.13 -1.15 5.94
N GLY A 51 -6.32 -1.30 5.39
CA GLY A 51 -7.42 -2.06 6.00
C GLY A 51 -7.26 -3.57 5.83
N THR A 52 -7.90 -4.34 6.71
CA THR A 52 -7.88 -5.82 6.65
C THR A 52 -8.56 -6.37 5.39
N HIS A 53 -9.64 -5.73 4.95
CA HIS A 53 -10.42 -6.17 3.79
C HIS A 53 -10.25 -5.24 2.60
N GLN A 54 -10.04 -3.97 2.86
CA GLN A 54 -9.91 -2.93 1.83
C GLN A 54 -8.89 -1.89 2.27
N THR A 55 -8.10 -1.43 1.32
CA THR A 55 -7.14 -0.34 1.50
C THR A 55 -7.67 0.92 0.86
N LYS A 56 -7.45 2.06 1.52
CA LYS A 56 -7.74 3.41 1.01
C LYS A 56 -6.47 4.23 1.00
N VAL A 57 -6.40 5.14 0.04
CA VAL A 57 -5.33 6.12 -0.05
C VAL A 57 -5.96 7.50 -0.16
N CYS A 58 -5.60 8.38 0.76
CA CYS A 58 -5.98 9.78 0.75
C CYS A 58 -4.73 10.62 0.49
N ILE A 59 -4.88 11.70 -0.23
CA ILE A 59 -3.78 12.57 -0.63
C ILE A 59 -4.12 13.97 -0.13
N GLU A 60 -3.21 14.57 0.62
CA GLU A 60 -3.29 15.94 1.08
C GLU A 60 -2.16 16.76 0.47
N SER A 61 -2.52 17.83 -0.23
CA SER A 61 -1.56 18.81 -0.72
C SER A 61 -1.23 19.84 0.36
N LYS A 62 -0.10 20.51 0.25
CA LYS A 62 0.31 21.59 1.15
C LYS A 62 -0.71 22.75 1.23
N GLY A 63 -1.61 22.87 0.27
CA GLY A 63 -2.71 23.82 0.27
C GLY A 63 -3.96 23.38 1.03
N GLY A 64 -3.91 22.21 1.71
CA GLY A 64 -5.04 21.66 2.47
C GLY A 64 -6.12 21.05 1.59
N VAL A 65 -5.83 20.77 0.33
CA VAL A 65 -6.76 20.05 -0.55
C VAL A 65 -6.61 18.55 -0.26
N GLU A 66 -7.68 17.95 0.24
CA GLU A 66 -7.75 16.52 0.51
C GLU A 66 -8.46 15.81 -0.65
N LEU A 67 -7.83 14.75 -1.15
CA LEU A 67 -8.30 14.01 -2.31
C LEU A 67 -8.23 12.50 -2.03
N SER A 68 -9.23 11.76 -2.50
CA SER A 68 -9.18 10.29 -2.46
C SER A 68 -8.55 9.74 -3.72
N TYR A 69 -7.53 8.91 -3.57
CA TYR A 69 -6.96 8.18 -4.70
C TYR A 69 -7.95 7.13 -5.21
N THR A 70 -8.05 6.97 -6.52
CA THR A 70 -8.92 5.96 -7.14
C THR A 70 -8.09 4.88 -7.82
N PHE A 71 -8.41 3.64 -7.49
CA PHE A 71 -7.81 2.45 -8.10
C PHE A 71 -8.58 2.06 -9.35
N MET A 72 -7.84 1.74 -10.41
CA MET A 72 -8.44 1.34 -11.69
C MET A 72 -8.55 -0.17 -11.78
N LYS A 73 -9.75 -0.66 -12.14
CA LYS A 73 -9.98 -2.03 -12.53
C LYS A 73 -10.25 -2.08 -14.03
N TYR A 74 -9.50 -2.89 -14.73
CA TYR A 74 -9.68 -3.11 -16.17
C TYR A 74 -10.52 -4.36 -16.41
N GLU A 75 -11.62 -4.22 -17.15
CA GLU A 75 -12.51 -5.31 -17.55
C GLU A 75 -12.66 -5.31 -19.09
N GLY A 76 -11.76 -5.99 -19.78
CA GLY A 76 -11.67 -5.93 -21.24
C GLY A 76 -11.25 -4.55 -21.74
N THR A 77 -12.12 -3.88 -22.53
CA THR A 77 -11.89 -2.50 -23.01
C THR A 77 -12.35 -1.44 -22.02
N ASP A 78 -13.11 -1.82 -20.99
CA ASP A 78 -13.68 -0.89 -20.02
C ASP A 78 -12.77 -0.78 -18.79
N SER A 79 -12.77 0.39 -18.18
CA SER A 79 -12.11 0.64 -16.92
C SER A 79 -13.09 1.26 -15.92
N LYS A 80 -13.00 0.83 -14.67
CA LYS A 80 -13.80 1.39 -13.57
C LYS A 80 -12.89 1.87 -12.46
N SER A 81 -13.23 3.01 -11.88
CA SER A 81 -12.52 3.59 -10.74
C SER A 81 -13.18 3.21 -9.42
N TYR A 82 -12.37 2.85 -8.45
CA TYR A 82 -12.82 2.47 -7.10
C TYR A 82 -12.01 3.25 -6.06
N TYR A 83 -12.69 3.74 -5.02
CA TYR A 83 -12.03 4.43 -3.89
C TYR A 83 -11.30 3.50 -2.94
N THR A 84 -11.47 2.20 -3.11
CA THR A 84 -10.85 1.18 -2.27
C THR A 84 -10.25 0.09 -3.13
N LEU A 85 -9.08 -0.40 -2.72
CA LEU A 85 -8.47 -1.60 -3.29
C LEU A 85 -8.74 -2.77 -2.34
N PRO A 86 -9.30 -3.90 -2.80
CA PRO A 86 -9.42 -5.09 -1.95
C PRO A 86 -8.06 -5.52 -1.41
N SER A 87 -7.95 -5.75 -0.09
CA SER A 87 -6.71 -6.21 0.54
C SER A 87 -6.53 -7.72 0.33
N ILE A 88 -6.38 -8.13 -0.91
CA ILE A 88 -6.17 -9.51 -1.35
C ILE A 88 -5.04 -9.60 -2.36
N ILE A 89 -4.38 -10.74 -2.39
CA ILE A 89 -3.38 -11.09 -3.40
C ILE A 89 -3.79 -12.43 -4.00
N GLY A 90 -3.92 -12.48 -5.33
CA GLY A 90 -4.09 -13.73 -6.07
C GLY A 90 -2.72 -14.30 -6.42
N ILE A 91 -2.56 -15.60 -6.26
CA ILE A 91 -1.38 -16.34 -6.74
C ILE A 91 -1.87 -17.25 -7.86
N GLY A 92 -1.52 -16.91 -9.10
CA GLY A 92 -1.88 -17.70 -10.26
C GLY A 92 -1.17 -19.06 -10.29
N ASN A 93 -1.69 -19.99 -11.09
CA ASN A 93 -1.05 -21.30 -11.30
C ASN A 93 0.35 -21.18 -11.91
N ASP A 94 0.65 -20.06 -12.56
CA ASP A 94 1.93 -19.66 -13.12
C ASP A 94 2.85 -18.99 -12.09
N LYS A 95 2.42 -18.93 -10.81
CA LYS A 95 3.09 -18.26 -9.68
C LYS A 95 3.16 -16.74 -9.76
N HIS A 96 2.54 -16.09 -10.73
CA HIS A 96 2.44 -14.63 -10.77
C HIS A 96 1.43 -14.11 -9.75
N LEU A 97 1.66 -12.89 -9.28
CA LEU A 97 0.81 -12.25 -8.27
C LEU A 97 -0.11 -11.21 -8.90
N TYR A 98 -1.32 -11.18 -8.39
CA TYR A 98 -2.35 -10.21 -8.75
C TYR A 98 -2.80 -9.47 -7.50
N TYR A 99 -2.86 -8.14 -7.55
CA TYR A 99 -3.10 -7.30 -6.37
C TYR A 99 -4.49 -6.65 -6.44
N GLY A 100 -5.28 -6.83 -5.39
CA GLY A 100 -6.59 -6.21 -5.24
C GLY A 100 -7.63 -6.78 -6.20
N PHE A 101 -7.66 -6.33 -7.44
CA PHE A 101 -8.64 -6.78 -8.42
C PHE A 101 -8.15 -7.99 -9.19
N MET A 102 -8.87 -9.11 -9.07
CA MET A 102 -8.55 -10.30 -9.84
C MET A 102 -9.02 -10.18 -11.28
N PRO A 103 -8.25 -10.67 -12.27
CA PRO A 103 -8.70 -10.72 -13.66
C PRO A 103 -9.90 -11.65 -13.82
N LYS A 104 -10.70 -11.41 -14.87
CA LYS A 104 -11.84 -12.29 -15.18
C LYS A 104 -11.36 -13.72 -15.47
N GLY A 105 -11.96 -14.68 -14.78
CA GLY A 105 -11.58 -16.09 -14.94
C GLY A 105 -10.29 -16.48 -14.19
N PHE A 106 -9.84 -15.67 -13.25
CA PHE A 106 -8.68 -15.97 -12.42
C PHE A 106 -8.77 -17.39 -11.84
N GLN A 107 -7.68 -18.14 -11.99
CA GLN A 107 -7.49 -19.46 -11.41
C GLN A 107 -6.22 -19.46 -10.57
N GLY A 108 -6.35 -19.80 -9.30
CA GLY A 108 -5.25 -19.79 -8.36
C GLY A 108 -5.72 -19.59 -6.92
N ASP A 109 -4.80 -19.38 -6.04
CA ASP A 109 -5.06 -19.16 -4.62
C ASP A 109 -5.29 -17.69 -4.31
N ILE A 110 -6.20 -17.40 -3.36
CA ILE A 110 -6.46 -16.04 -2.86
C ILE A 110 -5.93 -15.91 -1.44
N VAL A 111 -4.90 -15.09 -1.28
CA VAL A 111 -4.34 -14.73 0.02
C VAL A 111 -5.14 -13.58 0.63
N ARG A 112 -5.60 -13.79 1.85
CA ARG A 112 -6.38 -12.82 2.65
C ARG A 112 -5.73 -12.64 4.02
N TYR A 113 -6.16 -11.63 4.75
CA TYR A 113 -5.79 -11.40 6.15
C TYR A 113 -4.29 -11.22 6.43
N PHE A 114 -3.47 -10.98 5.39
CA PHE A 114 -2.03 -10.79 5.55
C PHE A 114 -1.71 -9.57 6.45
N LYS A 115 -2.53 -8.51 6.45
CA LYS A 115 -2.38 -7.43 7.42
C LYS A 115 -2.54 -7.94 8.85
N GLN A 116 -3.59 -8.72 9.15
CA GLN A 116 -3.77 -9.27 10.49
C GLN A 116 -2.62 -10.22 10.86
N GLY A 117 -2.21 -11.08 9.95
CA GLY A 117 -1.05 -11.96 10.13
C GLY A 117 0.22 -11.19 10.47
N ALA A 118 0.49 -10.10 9.76
CA ALA A 118 1.66 -9.25 10.00
C ALA A 118 1.63 -8.59 11.39
N PHE A 119 0.52 -7.94 11.75
CA PHE A 119 0.45 -7.13 12.98
C PHE A 119 0.10 -7.92 14.25
N ARG A 120 -0.59 -9.06 14.14
CA ARG A 120 -1.02 -9.88 15.28
C ARG A 120 -0.23 -11.18 15.45
N GLY A 121 0.67 -11.49 14.52
CA GLY A 121 1.48 -12.70 14.54
C GLY A 121 0.79 -13.94 13.97
N SER A 122 -0.52 -13.90 13.73
CA SER A 122 -1.28 -14.99 13.12
C SER A 122 -2.44 -14.45 12.27
N SER A 123 -2.72 -15.10 11.15
CA SER A 123 -3.97 -14.90 10.42
C SER A 123 -5.13 -15.61 11.13
N PRO A 124 -6.38 -15.17 10.94
CA PRO A 124 -7.56 -15.80 11.57
C PRO A 124 -7.71 -17.29 11.24
N ASP A 125 -7.24 -17.71 10.08
CA ASP A 125 -7.31 -19.08 9.57
C ASP A 125 -6.00 -19.86 9.76
N ASN A 126 -4.99 -19.26 10.43
CA ASN A 126 -3.65 -19.83 10.59
C ASN A 126 -2.99 -20.28 9.26
N SER A 127 -3.41 -19.70 8.13
CA SER A 127 -2.94 -20.11 6.80
C SER A 127 -1.51 -19.64 6.50
N MET A 128 -0.97 -18.70 7.29
CA MET A 128 0.36 -18.13 7.05
C MET A 128 1.10 -17.77 8.34
N THR A 129 2.43 -17.80 8.26
CA THR A 129 3.30 -17.29 9.31
C THR A 129 3.31 -15.77 9.31
N GLN A 130 3.70 -15.15 10.43
CA GLN A 130 3.84 -13.69 10.52
C GLN A 130 4.82 -13.13 9.46
N GLU A 131 5.93 -13.81 9.26
CA GLU A 131 6.94 -13.38 8.28
C GLU A 131 6.39 -13.39 6.86
N LEU A 132 5.68 -14.43 6.47
CA LEU A 132 5.03 -14.50 5.17
C LEU A 132 3.94 -13.42 5.02
N ALA A 133 3.19 -13.16 6.08
CA ALA A 133 2.20 -12.09 6.10
C ALA A 133 2.83 -10.69 5.94
N ILE A 134 4.02 -10.48 6.52
CA ILE A 134 4.81 -9.26 6.31
C ILE A 134 5.25 -9.15 4.84
N TYR A 135 5.70 -10.23 4.20
CA TYR A 135 6.07 -10.21 2.77
C TYR A 135 4.89 -9.83 1.89
N TYR A 136 3.74 -10.46 2.06
CA TYR A 136 2.54 -10.08 1.33
C TYR A 136 2.15 -8.61 1.56
N SER A 137 2.32 -8.12 2.78
CA SER A 137 2.07 -6.71 3.10
C SER A 137 3.07 -5.77 2.40
N ILE A 138 4.34 -6.14 2.29
CA ILE A 138 5.38 -5.41 1.57
C ILE A 138 5.04 -5.36 0.08
N TRP A 139 4.73 -6.49 -0.55
CA TRP A 139 4.43 -6.55 -1.98
C TRP A 139 3.15 -5.78 -2.34
N TYR A 140 2.11 -5.92 -1.52
CA TYR A 140 0.88 -5.16 -1.70
C TYR A 140 1.10 -3.64 -1.55
N THR A 141 1.94 -3.24 -0.60
CA THR A 141 2.31 -1.84 -0.43
C THR A 141 3.16 -1.34 -1.60
N ALA A 142 4.14 -2.13 -2.06
CA ALA A 142 4.94 -1.81 -3.23
C ALA A 142 4.09 -1.61 -4.49
N PHE A 143 3.09 -2.47 -4.71
CA PHE A 143 2.14 -2.33 -5.82
C PHE A 143 1.47 -0.94 -5.83
N ILE A 144 1.06 -0.44 -4.67
CA ILE A 144 0.44 0.89 -4.54
C ILE A 144 1.48 2.00 -4.69
N LEU A 145 2.70 1.81 -4.16
CA LEU A 145 3.78 2.78 -4.27
C LEU A 145 4.18 3.05 -5.71
N PHE A 146 4.24 2.04 -6.57
CA PHE A 146 4.52 2.23 -7.99
C PHE A 146 3.56 3.22 -8.65
N ASP A 147 2.26 3.14 -8.32
CA ASP A 147 1.27 4.09 -8.85
C ASP A 147 1.47 5.50 -8.29
N LEU A 148 1.79 5.61 -7.01
CA LEU A 148 2.02 6.90 -6.37
C LEU A 148 3.29 7.57 -6.87
N GLU A 149 4.38 6.82 -7.06
CA GLU A 149 5.64 7.35 -7.57
C GLU A 149 5.55 7.74 -9.05
N ASP A 150 4.82 7.00 -9.88
CA ASP A 150 4.54 7.39 -11.27
C ASP A 150 3.84 8.75 -11.34
N ILE A 151 2.96 9.03 -10.38
CA ILE A 151 2.18 10.26 -10.34
C ILE A 151 2.96 11.41 -9.68
N PHE A 152 3.53 11.19 -8.50
CA PHE A 152 4.11 12.23 -7.65
C PHE A 152 5.64 12.27 -7.67
N GLY A 153 6.30 11.30 -8.30
CA GLY A 153 7.73 11.11 -8.14
C GLY A 153 8.04 10.75 -6.69
N GLN A 154 9.21 11.19 -6.19
CA GLN A 154 9.64 10.93 -4.80
C GLN A 154 9.25 12.07 -3.81
N ASN A 155 8.33 12.95 -4.19
CA ASN A 155 7.98 14.16 -3.43
C ASN A 155 6.76 13.97 -2.51
N PHE A 156 6.61 12.80 -1.91
CA PHE A 156 5.52 12.56 -0.97
C PHE A 156 6.00 11.89 0.33
N VAL A 157 5.21 12.07 1.39
CA VAL A 157 5.39 11.44 2.70
C VAL A 157 4.22 10.52 2.97
N ILE A 158 4.49 9.26 3.34
CA ILE A 158 3.44 8.32 3.72
C ILE A 158 3.17 8.35 5.21
N GLN A 159 1.88 8.38 5.54
CA GLN A 159 1.36 8.13 6.86
C GLN A 159 0.51 6.86 6.82
N MET A 160 0.97 5.79 7.48
CA MET A 160 0.22 4.54 7.59
C MET A 160 -0.42 4.42 8.97
N GLY A 161 -1.72 4.12 9.00
CA GLY A 161 -2.41 3.76 10.23
C GLY A 161 -1.93 2.39 10.75
N ALA A 162 -1.42 2.34 11.97
CA ALA A 162 -1.13 1.09 12.68
C ALA A 162 -2.27 0.74 13.64
N PRO A 163 -2.50 -0.57 13.92
CA PRO A 163 -3.45 -0.98 14.95
C PRO A 163 -3.12 -0.33 16.31
N THR A 164 -4.13 0.22 16.96
CA THR A 164 -3.99 1.05 18.18
C THR A 164 -4.17 0.27 19.48
N ASP A 165 -4.05 -1.05 19.49
CA ASP A 165 -4.02 -1.78 20.75
C ASP A 165 -2.81 -1.30 21.56
N SER A 166 -3.12 -0.64 22.69
CA SER A 166 -2.13 0.08 23.51
C SER A 166 -0.99 -0.81 24.03
N SER A 167 -1.24 -2.10 24.19
CA SER A 167 -0.24 -3.05 24.69
C SER A 167 0.86 -3.39 23.67
N HIS A 168 0.62 -3.21 22.38
CA HIS A 168 1.52 -3.63 21.29
C HIS A 168 1.87 -2.51 20.32
N ILE A 169 1.61 -1.26 20.68
CA ILE A 169 1.77 -0.12 19.77
C ILE A 169 3.20 0.04 19.22
N LEU A 170 4.23 -0.24 20.03
CA LEU A 170 5.62 -0.15 19.59
C LEU A 170 5.95 -1.21 18.54
N ILE A 171 5.50 -2.44 18.77
CA ILE A 171 5.67 -3.55 17.82
C ILE A 171 4.93 -3.25 16.53
N ALA A 172 3.69 -2.77 16.61
CA ALA A 172 2.91 -2.38 15.44
C ALA A 172 3.60 -1.27 14.64
N LYS A 173 4.19 -0.29 15.30
CA LYS A 173 4.99 0.77 14.66
C LYS A 173 6.20 0.20 13.92
N GLN A 174 6.95 -0.68 14.56
CA GLN A 174 8.12 -1.33 13.94
C GLN A 174 7.72 -2.13 12.70
N ILE A 175 6.62 -2.91 12.79
CA ILE A 175 6.11 -3.68 11.65
C ILE A 175 5.66 -2.75 10.51
N ALA A 176 4.92 -1.69 10.80
CA ALA A 176 4.50 -0.71 9.79
C ALA A 176 5.71 -0.05 9.11
N THR A 177 6.71 0.36 9.90
CA THR A 177 7.95 0.95 9.36
C THR A 177 8.68 -0.06 8.47
N ARG A 178 8.80 -1.32 8.92
CA ARG A 178 9.43 -2.39 8.15
C ARG A 178 8.72 -2.60 6.81
N ILE A 179 7.38 -2.69 6.81
CA ILE A 179 6.59 -2.87 5.60
C ILE A 179 6.83 -1.72 4.61
N ILE A 180 6.69 -0.48 5.06
CA ILE A 180 6.84 0.69 4.18
C ILE A 180 8.27 0.80 3.67
N ALA A 181 9.27 0.71 4.54
CA ALA A 181 10.67 0.87 4.16
C ALA A 181 11.13 -0.22 3.18
N SER A 182 10.72 -1.47 3.40
CA SER A 182 11.04 -2.57 2.48
C SER A 182 10.31 -2.42 1.15
N ALA A 183 9.05 -1.95 1.16
CA ALA A 183 8.30 -1.69 -0.07
C ALA A 183 8.96 -0.60 -0.92
N TYR A 184 9.41 0.51 -0.31
CA TYR A 184 10.17 1.55 -1.01
C TYR A 184 11.45 1.01 -1.63
N LYS A 185 12.22 0.23 -0.86
CA LYS A 185 13.47 -0.38 -1.39
C LYS A 185 13.19 -1.35 -2.54
N LEU A 186 12.10 -2.11 -2.49
CA LEU A 186 11.71 -2.94 -3.62
C LEU A 186 11.45 -2.09 -4.85
N VAL A 187 10.69 -1.01 -4.71
CA VAL A 187 10.33 -0.12 -5.82
C VAL A 187 11.56 0.58 -6.39
N GLU A 188 12.36 1.23 -5.54
CA GLU A 188 13.49 2.06 -5.96
C GLU A 188 14.75 1.24 -6.30
N ASP A 189 15.18 0.35 -5.39
CA ASP A 189 16.50 -0.28 -5.47
C ASP A 189 16.50 -1.58 -6.30
N VAL A 190 15.38 -2.34 -6.28
CA VAL A 190 15.31 -3.64 -6.95
C VAL A 190 14.64 -3.53 -8.32
N PHE A 191 13.49 -2.90 -8.36
CA PHE A 191 12.70 -2.79 -9.59
C PHE A 191 12.90 -1.46 -10.33
N GLU A 192 13.70 -0.53 -9.77
CA GLU A 192 14.11 0.73 -10.44
C GLU A 192 12.90 1.52 -10.99
N ASN A 193 11.80 1.54 -10.23
CA ASN A 193 10.51 2.15 -10.59
C ASN A 193 9.82 1.51 -11.81
N ASP A 194 10.26 0.33 -12.24
CA ASP A 194 9.62 -0.43 -13.30
C ASP A 194 8.50 -1.33 -12.74
N LYS A 195 7.27 -0.80 -12.76
CA LYS A 195 6.07 -1.51 -12.30
C LYS A 195 5.84 -2.80 -13.08
N GLN A 196 6.09 -2.80 -14.41
CA GLN A 196 5.84 -3.99 -15.21
C GLN A 196 6.78 -5.13 -14.82
N ARG A 197 8.07 -4.82 -14.61
CA ARG A 197 9.05 -5.79 -14.13
C ARG A 197 8.66 -6.38 -12.76
N PHE A 198 8.06 -5.57 -11.88
CA PHE A 198 7.52 -6.04 -10.60
C PHE A 198 6.31 -6.96 -10.80
N LEU A 199 5.38 -6.62 -11.69
CA LEU A 199 4.20 -7.43 -11.97
C LEU A 199 4.54 -8.75 -12.67
N ASP A 200 5.61 -8.78 -13.47
CA ASP A 200 6.10 -9.97 -14.16
C ASP A 200 6.92 -10.90 -13.26
N ALA A 201 7.28 -10.45 -12.06
CA ALA A 201 8.02 -11.27 -11.09
C ALA A 201 7.11 -12.33 -10.46
N ASP A 202 7.59 -13.56 -10.41
CA ASP A 202 6.91 -14.65 -9.70
C ASP A 202 7.13 -14.53 -8.17
N ILE A 203 6.38 -15.33 -7.40
CA ILE A 203 6.45 -15.31 -5.93
C ILE A 203 7.84 -15.65 -5.40
N ASP A 204 8.59 -16.52 -6.07
CA ASP A 204 9.93 -16.94 -5.61
C ASP A 204 10.94 -15.81 -5.86
N SER A 205 10.85 -15.14 -6.99
CA SER A 205 11.64 -13.93 -7.30
C SER A 205 11.36 -12.79 -6.33
N LEU A 206 10.09 -12.54 -5.99
CA LEU A 206 9.70 -11.52 -5.02
C LEU A 206 10.18 -11.84 -3.61
N LYS A 207 10.14 -13.10 -3.18
CA LYS A 207 10.72 -13.53 -1.90
C LYS A 207 12.22 -13.22 -1.84
N ASN A 208 12.97 -13.64 -2.87
CA ASN A 208 14.40 -13.39 -2.95
C ASN A 208 14.72 -11.88 -2.94
N ALA A 209 14.00 -11.09 -3.71
CA ALA A 209 14.15 -9.63 -3.74
C ALA A 209 13.87 -9.01 -2.36
N THR A 210 12.83 -9.49 -1.67
CA THR A 210 12.46 -8.98 -0.34
C THR A 210 13.51 -9.30 0.71
N GLU A 211 14.14 -10.48 0.67
CA GLU A 211 15.24 -10.83 1.57
C GLU A 211 16.44 -9.89 1.44
N ILE A 212 16.74 -9.42 0.22
CA ILE A 212 17.84 -8.48 -0.04
C ILE A 212 17.58 -7.10 0.59
N VAL A 213 16.33 -6.62 0.51
CA VAL A 213 15.96 -5.26 0.93
C VAL A 213 15.32 -5.19 2.31
N LYS A 214 15.17 -6.32 2.96
CA LYS A 214 14.50 -6.45 4.26
C LYS A 214 15.08 -5.46 5.26
N TYR A 215 14.22 -4.56 5.71
CA TYR A 215 14.59 -3.62 6.76
C TYR A 215 14.51 -4.34 8.11
N THR A 216 15.62 -4.43 8.79
CA THR A 216 15.76 -5.05 10.13
C THR A 216 15.79 -3.97 11.21
#